data_112a5a4079d920ce74ba2a703f81e91e
#
_entry.id   112a5a4079d920ce74ba2a703f81e91e
#
_cell.length_a   1.000
_cell.length_b   1.000
_cell.length_c   1.000
_cell.angle_alpha   90.00
_cell.angle_beta   90.00
_cell.angle_gamma   90.00
#
_symmetry.space_group_name_H-M   'P 1'
#
loop_
_entity.id
_entity.type
_entity.pdbx_description
1 polymer ?
#
loop_
_entity_poly.entity_id
_entity_poly.type
_entity_poly.pdbx_seq_one_letter_code
_entity_poly.pdbx_strand_id
1 'polypeptide(L)'
;RKIELGRAAALEGRTSGICFFEWGVPDDADIHDPASWWLGMPALGHTQPIEAISHAKQTMTEGEFRRAFGNQRTRSNERAIPEMTWRVACRSDVAPTGRLSFAVDVAPDRDWASIAAAAGGVVELVDHRPGVGWVEQRLAQLVADHGGAVVLEATSPAGALVPGLRSKGVQVRELSAAEVTRACGTFYD
;
A
#
# COMPACT_ATOMS: atom_id res chain seq x y z
N ARG A 1 11.20 -2.19 6.12
CA ARG A 1 11.60 -2.52 7.52
C ARG A 1 13.00 -3.14 7.60
N LYS A 2 13.30 -4.29 6.91
CA LYS A 2 14.64 -4.94 7.00
C LYS A 2 15.77 -4.06 6.43
N ILE A 3 15.54 -3.42 5.28
CA ILE A 3 16.51 -2.50 4.65
C ILE A 3 16.81 -1.30 5.56
N GLU A 4 15.80 -0.73 6.18
CA GLU A 4 15.96 0.41 7.09
C GLU A 4 16.75 0.04 8.34
N LEU A 5 16.52 -1.15 8.90
CA LEU A 5 17.31 -1.67 10.01
C LEU A 5 18.76 -1.91 9.59
N GLY A 6 19.00 -2.44 8.38
CA GLY A 6 20.34 -2.63 7.84
C GLY A 6 21.10 -1.31 7.65
N ARG A 7 20.41 -0.30 7.05
CA ARG A 7 20.97 1.05 6.90
C ARG A 7 21.32 1.71 8.23
N ALA A 8 20.38 1.66 9.18
CA ALA A 8 20.60 2.21 10.52
C ALA A 8 21.81 1.53 11.21
N ALA A 9 21.90 0.19 11.12
CA ALA A 9 23.02 -0.56 11.68
C ALA A 9 24.35 -0.17 11.03
N ALA A 10 24.38 0.01 9.71
CA ALA A 10 25.58 0.44 8.98
C ALA A 10 26.00 1.86 9.38
N LEU A 11 25.06 2.81 9.48
CA LEU A 11 25.32 4.19 9.92
C LEU A 11 25.80 4.28 11.35
N GLU A 12 25.31 3.41 12.23
CA GLU A 12 25.72 3.31 13.64
C GLU A 12 27.04 2.53 13.82
N GLY A 13 27.64 2.03 12.75
CA GLY A 13 28.89 1.25 12.81
C GLY A 13 28.73 -0.09 13.52
N ARG A 14 27.52 -0.66 13.59
CA ARG A 14 27.28 -1.99 14.17
C ARG A 14 27.85 -3.07 13.25
N THR A 15 28.81 -3.84 13.76
CA THR A 15 29.52 -4.87 13.00
C THR A 15 29.11 -6.29 13.33
N SER A 16 28.25 -6.49 14.34
CA SER A 16 27.84 -7.82 14.80
C SER A 16 26.42 -8.17 14.36
N GLY A 17 26.23 -9.36 13.78
CA GLY A 17 24.93 -9.93 13.48
C GLY A 17 24.24 -9.40 12.21
N ILE A 18 24.79 -8.40 11.54
CA ILE A 18 24.25 -7.83 10.31
C ILE A 18 25.39 -7.56 9.32
N CYS A 19 25.19 -8.03 8.08
CA CYS A 19 25.99 -7.63 6.93
C CYS A 19 25.03 -6.90 5.98
N PHE A 20 25.31 -5.63 5.67
CA PHE A 20 24.44 -4.81 4.82
C PHE A 20 25.27 -4.16 3.72
N PHE A 21 24.89 -4.43 2.50
CA PHE A 21 25.42 -3.78 1.30
C PHE A 21 24.28 -3.16 0.53
N GLU A 22 24.46 -1.93 0.09
CA GLU A 22 23.50 -1.22 -0.71
C GLU A 22 24.21 -0.47 -1.84
N TRP A 23 23.71 -0.65 -3.04
CA TRP A 23 24.12 0.11 -4.21
C TRP A 23 22.90 0.87 -4.72
N GLY A 24 23.03 2.15 -4.87
CA GLY A 24 22.00 3.02 -5.42
C GLY A 24 22.60 4.33 -5.88
N VAL A 25 22.04 4.91 -6.90
CA VAL A 25 22.36 6.29 -7.30
C VAL A 25 21.88 7.21 -6.18
N PRO A 26 22.72 8.12 -5.65
CA PRO A 26 22.28 9.08 -4.63
C PRO A 26 21.03 9.87 -5.05
N ASP A 27 20.16 10.17 -4.10
CA ASP A 27 18.89 10.84 -4.40
C ASP A 27 19.06 12.25 -4.96
N ASP A 28 20.18 12.91 -4.64
CA ASP A 28 20.59 14.23 -5.10
C ASP A 28 21.37 14.21 -6.42
N ALA A 29 21.76 13.03 -6.92
CA ALA A 29 22.44 12.90 -8.19
C ALA A 29 21.47 12.97 -9.37
N ASP A 30 21.92 13.57 -10.48
CA ASP A 30 21.12 13.59 -11.70
C ASP A 30 21.04 12.19 -12.34
N ILE A 31 19.87 11.58 -12.25
CA ILE A 31 19.62 10.26 -12.85
C ILE A 31 19.67 10.29 -14.39
N HIS A 32 19.62 11.48 -15.00
CA HIS A 32 19.74 11.64 -16.45
C HIS A 32 21.19 11.67 -16.94
N ASP A 33 22.14 11.91 -16.04
CA ASP A 33 23.56 11.84 -16.35
C ASP A 33 24.06 10.38 -16.27
N PRO A 34 24.56 9.79 -17.37
CA PRO A 34 25.14 8.46 -17.37
C PRO A 34 26.30 8.26 -16.37
N ALA A 35 27.01 9.33 -16.01
CA ALA A 35 28.07 9.27 -15.01
C ALA A 35 27.52 8.87 -13.61
N SER A 36 26.29 9.28 -13.30
CA SER A 36 25.64 8.95 -12.03
C SER A 36 25.32 7.45 -11.93
N TRP A 37 25.12 6.75 -13.03
CA TRP A 37 24.76 5.33 -13.03
C TRP A 37 25.84 4.44 -12.45
N TRP A 38 27.11 4.82 -12.63
CA TRP A 38 28.24 4.10 -12.06
C TRP A 38 28.25 4.07 -10.53
N LEU A 39 27.57 5.02 -9.88
CA LEU A 39 27.49 5.08 -8.43
C LEU A 39 26.54 3.99 -7.86
N GLY A 40 25.54 3.60 -8.64
CA GLY A 40 24.48 2.70 -8.18
C GLY A 40 24.43 1.33 -8.88
N MET A 41 25.19 1.14 -9.96
CA MET A 41 25.12 -0.05 -10.80
C MET A 41 26.48 -0.75 -10.90
N PRO A 42 26.87 -1.62 -9.97
CA PRO A 42 28.18 -2.29 -9.98
C PRO A 42 28.36 -3.22 -11.17
N ALA A 43 27.29 -3.63 -11.86
CA ALA A 43 27.34 -4.46 -13.06
C ALA A 43 27.53 -3.66 -14.36
N LEU A 44 27.45 -2.33 -14.31
CA LEU A 44 27.55 -1.45 -15.46
C LEU A 44 28.94 -1.57 -16.10
N GLY A 45 28.99 -1.71 -17.42
CA GLY A 45 30.23 -1.90 -18.17
C GLY A 45 30.83 -3.32 -18.06
N HIS A 46 30.29 -4.20 -17.23
CA HIS A 46 30.70 -5.60 -17.10
C HIS A 46 29.67 -6.55 -17.72
N THR A 47 28.57 -6.75 -17.06
CA THR A 47 27.48 -7.61 -17.54
C THR A 47 26.30 -6.81 -18.08
N GLN A 48 26.24 -5.51 -17.80
CA GLN A 48 25.22 -4.59 -18.27
C GLN A 48 25.86 -3.49 -19.13
N PRO A 49 25.68 -3.52 -20.46
CA PRO A 49 26.19 -2.47 -21.34
C PRO A 49 25.43 -1.16 -21.13
N ILE A 50 26.15 -0.03 -21.23
CA ILE A 50 25.60 1.31 -20.99
C ILE A 50 24.51 1.66 -22.00
N GLU A 51 24.59 1.11 -23.21
CA GLU A 51 23.60 1.30 -24.26
C GLU A 51 22.25 0.68 -23.88
N ALA A 52 22.25 -0.45 -23.18
CA ALA A 52 21.03 -1.10 -22.71
C ALA A 52 20.32 -0.22 -21.65
N ILE A 53 21.09 0.38 -20.75
CA ILE A 53 20.55 1.31 -19.76
C ILE A 53 20.02 2.58 -20.42
N SER A 54 20.76 3.11 -21.41
CA SER A 54 20.33 4.27 -22.19
C SER A 54 19.03 4.02 -22.96
N HIS A 55 18.85 2.80 -23.49
CA HIS A 55 17.61 2.41 -24.15
C HIS A 55 16.44 2.28 -23.14
N ALA A 56 16.67 1.63 -22.00
CA ALA A 56 15.69 1.52 -20.95
C ALA A 56 15.22 2.91 -20.47
N LYS A 57 16.14 3.86 -20.32
CA LYS A 57 15.83 5.25 -19.98
C LYS A 57 14.87 5.92 -20.96
N GLN A 58 14.99 5.63 -22.26
CA GLN A 58 14.13 6.21 -23.31
C GLN A 58 12.72 5.61 -23.33
N THR A 59 12.56 4.39 -22.83
CA THR A 59 11.31 3.62 -22.91
C THR A 59 10.53 3.58 -21.60
N MET A 60 11.19 3.89 -20.49
CA MET A 60 10.59 3.89 -19.16
C MET A 60 10.23 5.30 -18.69
N THR A 61 9.26 5.41 -17.81
CA THR A 61 9.04 6.65 -17.07
C THR A 61 10.22 6.92 -16.14
N GLU A 62 10.45 8.18 -15.78
CA GLU A 62 11.55 8.54 -14.87
C GLU A 62 11.44 7.79 -13.52
N GLY A 63 10.24 7.66 -12.98
CA GLY A 63 10.02 6.96 -11.72
C GLY A 63 10.34 5.46 -11.80
N GLU A 64 9.97 4.82 -12.91
CA GLU A 64 10.34 3.42 -13.17
C GLU A 64 11.85 3.26 -13.33
N PHE A 65 12.47 4.14 -14.09
CA PHE A 65 13.92 4.11 -14.32
C PHE A 65 14.70 4.30 -13.01
N ARG A 66 14.29 5.27 -12.17
CA ARG A 66 14.88 5.51 -10.85
C ARG A 66 14.79 4.28 -9.96
N ARG A 67 13.66 3.57 -9.97
CA ARG A 67 13.49 2.33 -9.17
C ARG A 67 14.27 1.16 -9.73
N ALA A 68 14.15 0.92 -11.04
CA ALA A 68 14.71 -0.28 -11.68
C ALA A 68 16.22 -0.22 -11.79
N PHE A 69 16.77 0.94 -12.11
CA PHE A 69 18.20 1.13 -12.40
C PHE A 69 18.93 1.99 -11.37
N GLY A 70 18.27 2.99 -10.81
CA GLY A 70 18.85 3.83 -9.78
C GLY A 70 18.83 3.21 -8.38
N ASN A 71 18.05 2.15 -8.17
CA ASN A 71 17.73 1.61 -6.84
C ASN A 71 17.27 2.70 -5.86
N GLN A 72 16.65 3.75 -6.41
CA GLN A 72 16.14 4.87 -5.63
C GLN A 72 14.73 4.57 -5.15
N ARG A 73 14.44 4.94 -3.92
CA ARG A 73 13.08 4.95 -3.40
C ARG A 73 12.36 6.18 -3.95
N THR A 74 11.68 6.04 -5.06
CA THR A 74 10.80 7.11 -5.51
C THR A 74 9.57 7.14 -4.60
N ARG A 75 9.23 8.31 -4.08
CA ARG A 75 7.86 8.56 -3.63
C ARG A 75 7.05 8.54 -4.93
N SER A 76 6.39 7.41 -5.19
CA SER A 76 5.82 7.18 -6.50
C SER A 76 4.83 8.29 -6.85
N ASN A 77 5.09 9.01 -7.94
CA ASN A 77 4.04 9.76 -8.64
C ASN A 77 2.98 8.81 -9.25
N GLU A 78 3.21 7.51 -9.15
CA GLU A 78 2.32 6.41 -9.54
C GLU A 78 1.48 5.90 -8.36
N ARG A 79 1.13 6.76 -7.43
CA ARG A 79 0.07 6.43 -6.51
C ARG A 79 -1.21 6.27 -7.30
N ALA A 80 -1.97 5.23 -6.98
CA ALA A 80 -3.30 5.03 -7.53
C ALA A 80 -4.14 6.31 -7.46
N ILE A 81 -3.96 7.11 -6.41
CA ILE A 81 -4.52 8.45 -6.26
C ILE A 81 -3.34 9.43 -6.14
N PRO A 82 -3.20 10.41 -7.05
CA PRO A 82 -2.19 11.45 -6.93
C PRO A 82 -2.27 12.18 -5.59
N GLU A 83 -1.13 12.52 -4.99
CA GLU A 83 -1.11 13.10 -3.63
C GLU A 83 -1.90 14.41 -3.54
N MET A 84 -1.85 15.26 -4.57
CA MET A 84 -2.63 16.48 -4.60
C MET A 84 -4.14 16.22 -4.64
N THR A 85 -4.58 15.25 -5.44
CA THR A 85 -5.99 14.81 -5.49
C THR A 85 -6.42 14.28 -4.13
N TRP A 86 -5.58 13.44 -3.50
CA TRP A 86 -5.84 12.93 -2.16
C TRP A 86 -5.98 14.04 -1.13
N ARG A 87 -5.06 15.01 -1.12
CA ARG A 87 -5.12 16.15 -0.17
C ARG A 87 -6.36 17.02 -0.35
N VAL A 88 -6.78 17.26 -1.59
CA VAL A 88 -8.01 18.02 -1.89
C VAL A 88 -9.27 17.23 -1.49
N ALA A 89 -9.25 15.91 -1.67
CA ALA A 89 -10.35 15.02 -1.30
C ALA A 89 -10.43 14.79 0.22
N CYS A 90 -9.31 14.90 0.96
CA CYS A 90 -9.30 14.77 2.42
C CYS A 90 -10.00 15.96 3.08
N ARG A 91 -11.19 15.69 3.62
CA ARG A 91 -12.04 16.69 4.27
C ARG A 91 -12.48 16.19 5.65
N SER A 92 -12.22 16.98 6.68
CA SER A 92 -12.64 16.68 8.06
C SER A 92 -14.00 17.32 8.42
N ASP A 93 -14.55 18.15 7.54
CA ASP A 93 -15.76 18.94 7.74
C ASP A 93 -17.01 18.32 7.10
N VAL A 94 -16.87 17.17 6.42
CA VAL A 94 -17.96 16.49 5.73
C VAL A 94 -18.46 15.34 6.57
N ALA A 95 -19.70 15.44 7.06
CA ALA A 95 -20.37 14.33 7.71
C ALA A 95 -20.91 13.33 6.65
N PRO A 96 -20.70 12.03 6.84
CA PRO A 96 -21.28 11.04 5.96
C PRO A 96 -22.80 11.06 6.04
N THR A 97 -23.47 10.93 4.90
CA THR A 97 -24.95 10.90 4.83
C THR A 97 -25.39 9.58 4.19
N GLY A 98 -26.54 9.05 4.66
CA GLY A 98 -27.10 7.82 4.12
C GLY A 98 -26.69 6.56 4.89
N ARG A 99 -26.83 5.40 4.23
CA ARG A 99 -26.57 4.11 4.87
C ARG A 99 -25.07 3.81 4.93
N LEU A 100 -24.59 3.51 6.13
CA LEU A 100 -23.20 3.10 6.35
C LEU A 100 -22.93 1.70 5.83
N SER A 101 -21.75 1.54 5.27
CA SER A 101 -21.14 0.25 4.95
C SER A 101 -19.75 0.21 5.54
N PHE A 102 -19.42 -0.87 6.23
CA PHE A 102 -18.09 -1.10 6.78
C PHE A 102 -17.37 -2.11 5.91
N ALA A 103 -16.23 -1.72 5.32
CA ALA A 103 -15.36 -2.63 4.60
C ALA A 103 -14.27 -3.13 5.54
N VAL A 104 -13.92 -4.41 5.43
CA VAL A 104 -12.80 -4.99 6.17
C VAL A 104 -11.82 -5.64 5.20
N ASP A 105 -10.55 -5.38 5.43
CA ASP A 105 -9.44 -6.03 4.75
C ASP A 105 -8.46 -6.62 5.76
N VAL A 106 -7.88 -7.75 5.40
CA VAL A 106 -6.91 -8.48 6.22
C VAL A 106 -5.70 -8.81 5.35
N ALA A 107 -4.52 -8.45 5.82
CA ALA A 107 -3.28 -8.75 5.13
C ALA A 107 -3.10 -10.27 4.90
N PRO A 108 -2.46 -10.70 3.80
CA PRO A 108 -2.30 -12.12 3.48
C PRO A 108 -1.62 -12.96 4.57
N ASP A 109 -0.66 -12.36 5.29
CA ASP A 109 0.03 -12.94 6.45
C ASP A 109 -0.76 -12.84 7.77
N ARG A 110 -1.92 -12.17 7.74
CA ARG A 110 -2.80 -11.88 8.88
C ARG A 110 -2.14 -11.03 9.99
N ASP A 111 -1.04 -10.38 9.71
CA ASP A 111 -0.32 -9.54 10.66
C ASP A 111 -1.03 -8.19 10.90
N TRP A 112 -1.87 -7.76 9.95
CA TRP A 112 -2.61 -6.51 10.00
C TRP A 112 -4.05 -6.68 9.50
N ALA A 113 -4.94 -5.89 10.05
CA ALA A 113 -6.31 -5.73 9.55
C ALA A 113 -6.73 -4.26 9.57
N SER A 114 -7.62 -3.90 8.66
CA SER A 114 -8.17 -2.55 8.49
C SER A 114 -9.69 -2.60 8.43
N ILE A 115 -10.33 -1.60 9.02
CA ILE A 115 -11.76 -1.33 8.88
C ILE A 115 -11.91 0.07 8.31
N ALA A 116 -12.66 0.20 7.22
CA ALA A 116 -13.08 1.47 6.66
C ALA A 116 -14.60 1.59 6.69
N ALA A 117 -15.09 2.81 6.84
CA ALA A 117 -16.51 3.14 6.74
C ALA A 117 -16.76 3.97 5.48
N ALA A 118 -17.90 3.74 4.83
CA ALA A 118 -18.32 4.52 3.67
C ALA A 118 -19.82 4.83 3.73
N ALA A 119 -20.18 6.09 3.43
CA ALA A 119 -21.54 6.53 3.25
C ALA A 119 -21.59 7.85 2.45
N GLY A 120 -22.53 7.98 1.51
CA GLY A 120 -22.79 9.23 0.79
C GLY A 120 -21.57 9.82 0.05
N GLY A 121 -20.69 8.99 -0.48
CA GLY A 121 -19.49 9.44 -1.17
C GLY A 121 -18.31 9.81 -0.23
N VAL A 122 -18.47 9.61 1.07
CA VAL A 122 -17.40 9.81 2.07
C VAL A 122 -16.86 8.45 2.48
N VAL A 123 -15.53 8.34 2.58
CA VAL A 123 -14.82 7.16 3.08
C VAL A 123 -13.88 7.56 4.21
N GLU A 124 -13.88 6.78 5.28
CA GLU A 124 -13.02 6.98 6.43
C GLU A 124 -12.32 5.68 6.82
N LEU A 125 -11.02 5.75 7.12
CA LEU A 125 -10.32 4.66 7.78
C LEU A 125 -10.62 4.70 9.28
N VAL A 126 -11.44 3.77 9.74
CA VAL A 126 -11.88 3.71 11.15
C VAL A 126 -10.80 3.11 12.04
N ASP A 127 -10.24 1.99 11.62
CA ASP A 127 -9.21 1.26 12.38
C ASP A 127 -8.19 0.61 11.45
N HIS A 128 -6.92 0.64 11.87
CA HIS A 128 -5.83 -0.11 11.24
C HIS A 128 -4.88 -0.59 12.34
N ARG A 129 -4.88 -1.90 12.64
CA ARG A 129 -4.16 -2.45 13.78
C ARG A 129 -3.49 -3.80 13.47
N PRO A 130 -2.45 -4.16 14.22
CA PRO A 130 -1.85 -5.48 14.11
C PRO A 130 -2.80 -6.59 14.55
N GLY A 131 -2.68 -7.74 13.87
CA GLY A 131 -3.47 -8.93 14.11
C GLY A 131 -4.93 -8.81 13.65
N VAL A 132 -5.68 -9.91 13.81
CA VAL A 132 -7.07 -10.04 13.32
C VAL A 132 -8.07 -10.26 14.45
N GLY A 133 -7.63 -10.69 15.65
CA GLY A 133 -8.50 -11.10 16.76
C GLY A 133 -9.47 -10.03 17.29
N TRP A 134 -9.18 -8.76 17.02
CA TRP A 134 -9.99 -7.61 17.47
C TRP A 134 -11.14 -7.26 16.49
N VAL A 135 -11.07 -7.73 15.24
CA VAL A 135 -11.90 -7.23 14.12
C VAL A 135 -13.37 -7.56 14.29
N GLU A 136 -13.71 -8.81 14.62
CA GLU A 136 -15.12 -9.23 14.75
C GLU A 136 -15.87 -8.46 15.83
N GLN A 137 -15.25 -8.30 17.00
CA GLN A 137 -15.87 -7.58 18.11
C GLN A 137 -16.02 -6.10 17.76
N ARG A 138 -15.01 -5.51 17.13
CA ARG A 138 -15.04 -4.10 16.73
C ARG A 138 -16.10 -3.82 15.68
N LEU A 139 -16.23 -4.67 14.66
CA LEU A 139 -17.27 -4.56 13.63
C LEU A 139 -18.66 -4.73 14.23
N ALA A 140 -18.86 -5.70 15.14
CA ALA A 140 -20.13 -5.88 15.82
C ALA A 140 -20.53 -4.62 16.62
N GLN A 141 -19.58 -4.00 17.32
CA GLN A 141 -19.81 -2.75 18.04
C GLN A 141 -20.15 -1.61 17.08
N LEU A 142 -19.38 -1.41 16.00
CA LEU A 142 -19.63 -0.35 15.02
C LEU A 142 -21.02 -0.47 14.37
N VAL A 143 -21.42 -1.69 14.01
CA VAL A 143 -22.75 -1.95 13.45
C VAL A 143 -23.87 -1.71 14.50
N ALA A 144 -23.64 -2.07 15.76
CA ALA A 144 -24.60 -1.80 16.83
C ALA A 144 -24.77 -0.30 17.10
N ASP A 145 -23.68 0.46 17.09
CA ASP A 145 -23.68 1.89 17.41
C ASP A 145 -24.22 2.75 16.25
N HIS A 146 -23.92 2.36 15.01
CA HIS A 146 -24.15 3.21 13.82
C HIS A 146 -25.07 2.58 12.77
N GLY A 147 -25.45 1.32 12.94
CA GLY A 147 -26.17 0.56 11.92
C GLY A 147 -25.27 0.20 10.73
N GLY A 148 -25.89 -0.24 9.63
CA GLY A 148 -25.18 -0.55 8.41
C GLY A 148 -24.91 -2.04 8.22
N ALA A 149 -24.03 -2.37 7.27
CA ALA A 149 -23.64 -3.73 6.94
C ALA A 149 -22.13 -3.83 6.74
N VAL A 150 -21.56 -5.00 7.00
CA VAL A 150 -20.15 -5.30 6.72
C VAL A 150 -20.04 -5.85 5.31
N VAL A 151 -19.03 -5.37 4.58
CA VAL A 151 -18.71 -5.79 3.21
C VAL A 151 -17.27 -6.31 3.19
N LEU A 152 -17.04 -7.47 2.61
CA LEU A 152 -15.72 -8.05 2.45
C LEU A 152 -15.65 -8.95 1.22
N GLU A 153 -14.44 -9.22 0.75
CA GLU A 153 -14.22 -10.19 -0.31
C GLU A 153 -14.19 -11.61 0.27
N ALA A 154 -15.06 -12.48 -0.25
CA ALA A 154 -15.22 -13.86 0.27
C ALA A 154 -13.96 -14.72 0.16
N THR A 155 -13.16 -14.51 -0.89
CA THR A 155 -11.95 -15.30 -1.17
C THR A 155 -10.68 -14.74 -0.54
N SER A 156 -10.76 -13.55 0.06
CA SER A 156 -9.63 -12.92 0.77
C SER A 156 -9.46 -13.52 2.19
N PRO A 157 -8.34 -13.24 2.87
CA PRO A 157 -8.18 -13.61 4.28
C PRO A 157 -9.27 -13.08 5.21
N ALA A 158 -9.98 -12.00 4.83
CA ALA A 158 -11.11 -11.45 5.56
C ALA A 158 -12.35 -12.37 5.51
N GLY A 159 -12.49 -13.22 4.48
CA GLY A 159 -13.57 -14.19 4.37
C GLY A 159 -13.68 -15.13 5.57
N ALA A 160 -12.55 -15.43 6.23
CA ALA A 160 -12.53 -16.25 7.44
C ALA A 160 -13.28 -15.64 8.64
N LEU A 161 -13.58 -14.32 8.60
CA LEU A 161 -14.34 -13.63 9.66
C LEU A 161 -15.86 -13.79 9.52
N VAL A 162 -16.36 -14.22 8.37
CA VAL A 162 -17.80 -14.29 8.07
C VAL A 162 -18.60 -15.10 9.11
N PRO A 163 -18.19 -16.34 9.49
CA PRO A 163 -18.94 -17.11 10.46
C PRO A 163 -19.03 -16.42 11.83
N GLY A 164 -17.91 -15.83 12.30
CA GLY A 164 -17.85 -15.13 13.57
C GLY A 164 -18.71 -13.85 13.58
N LEU A 165 -18.70 -13.09 12.49
CA LEU A 165 -19.55 -11.90 12.34
C LEU A 165 -21.04 -12.25 12.32
N ARG A 166 -21.41 -13.30 11.56
CA ARG A 166 -22.82 -13.76 11.51
C ARG A 166 -23.31 -14.28 12.84
N SER A 167 -22.47 -14.98 13.60
CA SER A 167 -22.82 -15.44 14.95
C SER A 167 -23.11 -14.29 15.94
N LYS A 168 -22.52 -13.12 15.68
CA LYS A 168 -22.77 -11.86 16.44
C LYS A 168 -23.94 -11.04 15.88
N GLY A 169 -24.71 -11.59 14.93
CA GLY A 169 -25.87 -10.90 14.34
C GLY A 169 -25.51 -9.81 13.31
N VAL A 170 -24.26 -9.73 12.89
CA VAL A 170 -23.80 -8.73 11.90
C VAL A 170 -24.23 -9.17 10.50
N GLN A 171 -24.87 -8.27 9.76
CA GLN A 171 -25.15 -8.48 8.34
C GLN A 171 -23.86 -8.38 7.53
N VAL A 172 -23.49 -9.46 6.88
CA VAL A 172 -22.26 -9.53 6.03
C VAL A 172 -22.67 -9.72 4.57
N ARG A 173 -22.22 -8.81 3.73
CA ARG A 173 -22.25 -8.93 2.27
C ARG A 173 -20.89 -9.42 1.78
N GLU A 174 -20.87 -10.61 1.26
CA GLU A 174 -19.69 -11.18 0.62
C GLU A 174 -19.62 -10.73 -0.84
N LEU A 175 -18.48 -10.19 -1.24
CA LEU A 175 -18.18 -9.79 -2.62
C LEU A 175 -17.35 -10.88 -3.29
N SER A 176 -17.61 -11.11 -4.55
CA SER A 176 -16.72 -11.86 -5.42
C SER A 176 -15.51 -11.00 -5.83
N ALA A 177 -14.40 -11.64 -6.21
CA ALA A 177 -13.23 -10.93 -6.76
C ALA A 177 -13.59 -10.05 -7.97
N ALA A 178 -14.54 -10.48 -8.81
CA ALA A 178 -15.02 -9.69 -9.95
C ALA A 178 -15.76 -8.41 -9.51
N GLU A 179 -16.54 -8.46 -8.42
CA GLU A 179 -17.20 -7.27 -7.87
C GLU A 179 -16.19 -6.29 -7.28
N VAL A 180 -15.16 -6.79 -6.58
CA VAL A 180 -14.06 -5.96 -6.04
C VAL A 180 -13.29 -5.31 -7.18
N THR A 181 -12.91 -6.07 -8.21
CA THR A 181 -12.21 -5.53 -9.40
C THR A 181 -13.04 -4.43 -10.08
N ARG A 182 -14.35 -4.64 -10.23
CA ARG A 182 -15.25 -3.63 -10.82
C ARG A 182 -15.34 -2.38 -9.95
N ALA A 183 -15.43 -2.54 -8.63
CA ALA A 183 -15.47 -1.42 -7.70
C ALA A 183 -14.17 -0.59 -7.77
N CYS A 184 -13.01 -1.25 -7.87
CA CYS A 184 -11.74 -0.57 -8.07
C CYS A 184 -11.71 0.19 -9.41
N GLY A 185 -12.21 -0.39 -10.51
CA GLY A 185 -12.30 0.29 -11.81
C GLY A 185 -13.18 1.54 -11.72
N THR A 186 -14.39 1.41 -11.19
CA THR A 186 -15.34 2.55 -11.04
C THR A 186 -14.81 3.66 -10.10
N PHE A 187 -13.86 3.37 -9.26
CA PHE A 187 -13.25 4.37 -8.38
C PHE A 187 -12.34 5.34 -9.16
N TYR A 188 -11.81 4.92 -10.32
CA TYR A 188 -10.93 5.75 -11.16
C TYR A 188 -11.68 6.56 -12.22
N ASP A 189 -12.95 6.24 -12.50
CA ASP A 189 -13.80 6.96 -13.43
C ASP A 189 -14.47 8.20 -12.77
#